data_bef1836bbbdfe6b25b578debba3c3478
#
_entry.id   bef1836bbbdfe6b25b578debba3c3478
#
_cell.length_a   1.000
_cell.length_b   1.000
_cell.length_c   1.000
_cell.angle_alpha   90.00
_cell.angle_beta   90.00
_cell.angle_gamma   90.00
#
_symmetry.space_group_name_H-M   'P 1'
#
loop_
_entity.id
_entity.type
_entity.pdbx_description
1 polymer ?
#
loop_
_entity_poly.entity_id
_entity_poly.type
_entity_poly.pdbx_seq_one_letter_code
_entity_poly.pdbx_strand_id
1 'polypeptide(L)'
;MSDLITLAQLSQGYRYNSDSLILADFILKQGIKGAVFDVGAGCGIIGILLKKNIANLSLSLIDIQKENIKLIEKNLKSNKIQGDIFHDDFNQFQIIKKFDFIVCNPPFYRQGAYKSEDQHKAISKFQEFLPLH
;
A
#
# COMPACT_ATOMS: atom_id res chain seq x y z
N MET A 1 9.98 -5.06 15.53
CA MET A 1 10.24 -3.72 15.01
C MET A 1 10.70 -2.84 16.15
N SER A 2 11.86 -2.30 16.01
CA SER A 2 12.49 -1.54 17.09
C SER A 2 12.12 -0.06 17.10
N ASP A 3 11.65 0.48 15.98
CA ASP A 3 11.39 1.89 15.84
C ASP A 3 9.92 2.22 16.02
N LEU A 4 9.66 3.28 16.77
CA LEU A 4 8.32 3.82 16.87
C LEU A 4 7.97 4.54 15.57
N ILE A 5 6.74 4.37 15.15
CA ILE A 5 6.18 5.09 14.03
C ILE A 5 5.04 5.98 14.51
N THR A 6 4.85 7.10 13.84
CA THR A 6 3.77 8.03 14.13
C THR A 6 2.77 7.97 12.99
N LEU A 7 1.49 7.72 13.30
CA LEU A 7 0.46 7.61 12.29
C LEU A 7 -0.72 8.51 12.58
N ALA A 8 -1.19 9.16 11.54
CA ALA A 8 -2.48 9.82 11.53
C ALA A 8 -3.50 8.92 10.81
N GLN A 9 -4.71 8.88 11.34
CA GLN A 9 -5.81 8.11 10.77
C GLN A 9 -7.07 8.96 10.74
N LEU A 10 -7.99 8.60 9.84
CA LEU A 10 -9.31 9.21 9.86
C LEU A 10 -10.06 8.82 11.12
N SER A 11 -10.84 9.74 11.68
CA SER A 11 -11.69 9.43 12.84
C SER A 11 -12.83 8.50 12.45
N GLN A 12 -13.23 8.55 11.18
CA GLN A 12 -14.24 7.66 10.61
C GLN A 12 -13.70 7.09 9.31
N GLY A 13 -14.20 5.91 8.92
CA GLY A 13 -13.74 5.21 7.74
C GLY A 13 -12.69 4.15 8.08
N TYR A 14 -11.88 3.79 7.08
CA TYR A 14 -10.87 2.75 7.28
C TYR A 14 -9.77 3.22 8.23
N ARG A 15 -9.47 2.37 9.19
CA ARG A 15 -8.33 2.56 10.09
C ARG A 15 -7.53 1.25 10.10
N TYR A 16 -6.20 1.38 10.28
CA TYR A 16 -5.41 0.16 10.36
C TYR A 16 -5.75 -0.61 11.64
N ASN A 17 -5.53 -1.92 11.61
CA ASN A 17 -5.77 -2.82 12.72
C ASN A 17 -4.63 -3.82 12.82
N SER A 18 -4.78 -4.80 13.71
CA SER A 18 -3.77 -5.84 13.89
C SER A 18 -3.50 -6.64 12.62
N ASP A 19 -4.48 -6.75 11.73
CA ASP A 19 -4.29 -7.48 10.46
C ASP A 19 -3.25 -6.79 9.59
N SER A 20 -3.24 -5.45 9.56
CA SER A 20 -2.22 -4.71 8.82
C SER A 20 -0.82 -4.98 9.37
N LEU A 21 -0.69 -5.04 10.68
CA LEU A 21 0.60 -5.32 11.32
C LEU A 21 1.08 -6.73 11.05
N ILE A 22 0.16 -7.71 11.12
CA ILE A 22 0.46 -9.10 10.82
C ILE A 22 0.88 -9.26 9.36
N LEU A 23 0.17 -8.60 8.44
CA LEU A 23 0.51 -8.64 7.02
C LEU A 23 1.89 -8.05 6.78
N ALA A 24 2.19 -6.90 7.36
CA ALA A 24 3.50 -6.28 7.20
C ALA A 24 4.61 -7.20 7.71
N ASP A 25 4.43 -7.83 8.87
CA ASP A 25 5.39 -8.76 9.42
C ASP A 25 5.60 -9.97 8.51
N PHE A 26 4.51 -10.53 7.99
CA PHE A 26 4.57 -11.62 7.02
C PHE A 26 5.38 -11.24 5.78
N ILE A 27 5.11 -10.05 5.23
CA ILE A 27 5.80 -9.56 4.04
C ILE A 27 7.30 -9.39 4.32
N LEU A 28 7.66 -8.82 5.47
CA LEU A 28 9.05 -8.62 5.84
C LEU A 28 9.82 -9.94 5.89
N LYS A 29 9.16 -11.02 6.30
CA LYS A 29 9.78 -12.35 6.37
C LYS A 29 10.02 -12.97 5.01
N GLN A 30 9.45 -12.43 3.94
CA GLN A 30 9.66 -12.92 2.58
C GLN A 30 10.96 -12.42 1.96
N GLY A 31 11.69 -11.53 2.63
CA GLY A 31 12.95 -11.01 2.12
C GLY A 31 12.78 -10.12 0.90
N ILE A 32 11.77 -9.26 0.90
CA ILE A 32 11.51 -8.37 -0.23
C ILE A 32 12.61 -7.33 -0.39
N LYS A 33 12.83 -6.90 -1.63
CA LYS A 33 13.79 -5.85 -1.97
C LYS A 33 13.35 -5.17 -3.27
N GLY A 34 13.91 -4.00 -3.55
CA GLY A 34 13.65 -3.28 -4.79
C GLY A 34 12.48 -2.35 -4.70
N ALA A 35 11.62 -2.37 -5.70
CA ALA A 35 10.48 -1.46 -5.82
C ALA A 35 9.19 -2.13 -5.35
N VAL A 36 8.50 -1.48 -4.43
CA VAL A 36 7.26 -1.97 -3.83
C VAL A 36 6.13 -1.00 -4.08
N PHE A 37 4.98 -1.52 -4.47
CA PHE A 37 3.77 -0.73 -4.70
C PHE A 37 2.70 -1.12 -3.69
N ASP A 38 2.31 -0.17 -2.85
CA ASP A 38 1.27 -0.35 -1.84
C ASP A 38 -0.06 0.13 -2.42
N VAL A 39 -0.92 -0.81 -2.79
CA VAL A 39 -2.19 -0.53 -3.47
C VAL A 39 -3.33 -0.47 -2.48
N GLY A 40 -4.11 0.61 -2.55
CA GLY A 40 -5.14 0.87 -1.55
C GLY A 40 -4.51 1.18 -0.20
N ALA A 41 -3.53 2.06 -0.19
CA ALA A 41 -2.61 2.23 0.93
C ALA A 41 -3.26 2.75 2.22
N GLY A 42 -4.44 3.38 2.14
CA GLY A 42 -5.12 3.92 3.32
C GLY A 42 -4.30 5.01 3.99
N CYS A 43 -3.91 4.79 5.23
CA CYS A 43 -3.02 5.73 5.93
C CYS A 43 -1.53 5.49 5.66
N GLY A 44 -1.20 4.44 4.91
CA GLY A 44 0.19 4.12 4.55
C GLY A 44 0.91 3.21 5.52
N ILE A 45 0.21 2.60 6.47
CA ILE A 45 0.86 1.82 7.56
C ILE A 45 1.76 0.71 7.01
N ILE A 46 1.29 -0.06 6.02
CA ILE A 46 2.07 -1.20 5.53
C ILE A 46 3.34 -0.71 4.84
N GLY A 47 3.22 0.23 3.90
CA GLY A 47 4.38 0.77 3.20
C GLY A 47 5.39 1.41 4.16
N ILE A 48 4.91 2.13 5.16
CA ILE A 48 5.76 2.76 6.16
C ILE A 48 6.53 1.71 6.96
N LEU A 49 5.85 0.67 7.43
CA LEU A 49 6.52 -0.40 8.18
C LEU A 49 7.55 -1.12 7.33
N LEU A 50 7.25 -1.38 6.06
CA LEU A 50 8.20 -2.03 5.16
C LEU A 50 9.43 -1.14 4.97
N LYS A 51 9.24 0.14 4.69
CA LYS A 51 10.35 1.06 4.45
C LYS A 51 11.19 1.31 5.70
N LYS A 52 10.55 1.36 6.88
CA LYS A 52 11.27 1.52 8.15
C LYS A 52 12.19 0.34 8.44
N ASN A 53 11.81 -0.86 8.03
CA ASN A 53 12.59 -2.06 8.27
C ASN A 53 13.58 -2.37 7.13
N ILE A 54 13.30 -1.87 5.91
CA ILE A 54 14.15 -2.09 4.75
C ILE A 54 14.37 -0.72 4.09
N ALA A 55 15.37 0.00 4.55
CA ALA A 55 15.56 1.42 4.23
C ALA A 55 15.75 1.69 2.74
N ASN A 56 16.29 0.74 1.99
CA ASN A 56 16.57 0.94 0.57
C ASN A 56 15.44 0.51 -0.38
N LEU A 57 14.26 0.18 0.17
CA LEU A 57 13.09 -0.05 -0.70
C LEU A 57 12.72 1.24 -1.43
N SER A 58 12.31 1.09 -2.69
CA SER A 58 11.67 2.16 -3.44
C SER A 58 10.17 2.02 -3.26
N LEU A 59 9.55 2.91 -2.50
CA LEU A 59 8.14 2.80 -2.10
C LEU A 59 7.26 3.69 -2.95
N SER A 60 6.21 3.12 -3.50
CA SER A 60 5.12 3.86 -4.14
C SER A 60 3.80 3.45 -3.49
N LEU A 61 2.90 4.40 -3.35
CA LEU A 61 1.60 4.18 -2.71
C LEU A 61 0.51 4.79 -3.59
N ILE A 62 -0.62 4.11 -3.69
CA ILE A 62 -1.76 4.64 -4.43
C ILE A 62 -3.03 4.46 -3.61
N ASP A 63 -3.89 5.46 -3.65
CA ASP A 63 -5.20 5.39 -3.04
C ASP A 63 -6.17 6.27 -3.82
N ILE A 64 -7.41 5.86 -3.86
CA ILE A 64 -8.44 6.59 -4.60
C ILE A 64 -9.03 7.74 -3.79
N GLN A 65 -8.93 7.67 -2.46
CA GLN A 65 -9.54 8.66 -1.59
C GLN A 65 -8.58 9.81 -1.28
N LYS A 66 -9.03 11.01 -1.56
CA LYS A 66 -8.24 12.24 -1.33
C LYS A 66 -7.81 12.36 0.14
N GLU A 67 -8.70 12.02 1.05
CA GLU A 67 -8.43 12.08 2.48
C GLU A 67 -7.29 11.15 2.88
N ASN A 68 -7.25 9.97 2.28
CA ASN A 68 -6.17 9.02 2.52
C ASN A 68 -4.84 9.53 1.97
N ILE A 69 -4.86 10.19 0.80
CA ILE A 69 -3.65 10.78 0.23
C ILE A 69 -3.03 11.80 1.21
N LYS A 70 -3.86 12.63 1.81
CA LYS A 70 -3.38 13.61 2.80
C LYS A 70 -2.77 12.93 4.01
N LEU A 71 -3.39 11.83 4.47
CA LEU A 71 -2.85 11.05 5.57
C LEU A 71 -1.50 10.41 5.21
N ILE A 72 -1.40 9.85 4.01
CA ILE A 72 -0.15 9.25 3.54
C ILE A 72 0.96 10.29 3.51
N GLU A 73 0.70 11.45 2.92
CA GLU A 73 1.68 12.54 2.87
C GLU A 73 2.16 12.91 4.27
N LYS A 74 1.21 13.09 5.20
CA LYS A 74 1.52 13.46 6.58
C LYS A 74 2.34 12.36 7.27
N ASN A 75 1.95 11.11 7.08
CA ASN A 75 2.60 9.98 7.74
C ASN A 75 3.99 9.69 7.19
N LEU A 76 4.21 9.85 5.88
CA LEU A 76 5.54 9.74 5.31
C LEU A 76 6.45 10.82 5.90
N LYS A 77 5.97 12.05 5.96
CA LYS A 77 6.75 13.17 6.51
C LYS A 77 7.07 12.95 7.99
N SER A 78 6.08 12.54 8.78
CA SER A 78 6.25 12.32 10.22
C SER A 78 7.27 11.23 10.52
N ASN A 79 7.39 10.26 9.64
CA ASN A 79 8.31 9.13 9.81
C ASN A 79 9.60 9.29 9.01
N LYS A 80 9.79 10.43 8.36
CA LYS A 80 10.98 10.76 7.56
C LYS A 80 11.23 9.72 6.47
N ILE A 81 10.16 9.35 5.78
CA ILE A 81 10.18 8.36 4.71
C ILE A 81 9.87 9.04 3.40
N GLN A 82 10.62 8.69 2.35
CA GLN A 82 10.33 9.13 0.99
C GLN A 82 9.54 8.04 0.28
N GLY A 83 8.59 8.47 -0.54
CA GLY A 83 7.80 7.58 -1.36
C GLY A 83 7.03 8.37 -2.40
N ASP A 84 6.70 7.70 -3.50
CA ASP A 84 5.87 8.28 -4.55
C ASP A 84 4.41 8.02 -4.23
N ILE A 85 3.61 9.06 -4.21
CA ILE A 85 2.20 8.97 -3.83
C ILE A 85 1.35 9.30 -5.05
N PHE A 86 0.41 8.40 -5.36
CA PHE A 86 -0.51 8.57 -6.48
C PHE A 86 -1.95 8.61 -5.98
N HIS A 87 -2.65 9.66 -6.37
CA HIS A 87 -4.08 9.79 -6.09
C HIS A 87 -4.84 9.38 -7.34
N ASP A 88 -5.20 8.11 -7.41
CA ASP A 88 -5.86 7.56 -8.59
C ASP A 88 -6.57 6.27 -8.26
N ASP A 89 -7.46 5.86 -9.16
CA ASP A 89 -8.04 4.53 -9.15
C ASP A 89 -7.01 3.57 -9.75
N PHE A 90 -6.62 2.56 -8.99
CA PHE A 90 -5.62 1.60 -9.43
C PHE A 90 -6.02 0.93 -10.76
N ASN A 91 -7.31 0.70 -10.98
CA ASN A 91 -7.79 0.06 -12.21
C ASN A 91 -7.61 0.94 -13.45
N GLN A 92 -7.47 2.25 -13.26
CA GLN A 92 -7.28 3.22 -14.34
C GLN A 92 -5.87 3.80 -14.38
N PHE A 93 -5.07 3.49 -13.38
CA PHE A 93 -3.72 4.04 -13.25
C PHE A 93 -2.83 3.55 -14.40
N GLN A 94 -2.11 4.48 -15.02
CA GLN A 94 -1.21 4.13 -16.11
C GLN A 94 0.13 3.66 -15.58
N ILE A 95 0.60 2.53 -16.13
CA ILE A 95 1.84 1.90 -15.70
C ILE A 95 3.01 2.74 -16.18
N ILE A 96 3.83 3.23 -15.24
CA ILE A 96 5.00 4.03 -15.55
C ILE A 96 6.31 3.28 -15.29
N LYS A 97 6.25 2.22 -14.50
CA LYS A 97 7.42 1.38 -14.22
C LYS A 97 6.95 0.00 -13.73
N LYS A 98 7.87 -0.94 -13.74
CA LYS A 98 7.62 -2.25 -13.13
C LYS A 98 7.98 -2.21 -11.66
N PHE A 99 7.28 -3.01 -10.87
CA PHE A 99 7.53 -3.17 -9.46
C PHE A 99 8.00 -4.60 -9.20
N ASP A 100 8.84 -4.77 -8.20
CA ASP A 100 9.26 -6.11 -7.79
C ASP A 100 8.20 -6.79 -6.94
N PHE A 101 7.46 -6.00 -6.15
CA PHE A 101 6.42 -6.50 -5.27
C PHE A 101 5.23 -5.54 -5.28
N ILE A 102 4.05 -6.11 -5.20
CA ILE A 102 2.82 -5.36 -4.99
C ILE A 102 2.19 -5.89 -3.71
N VAL A 103 1.87 -4.98 -2.81
CA VAL A 103 1.18 -5.32 -1.57
C VAL A 103 -0.19 -4.67 -1.58
N CYS A 104 -1.17 -5.38 -1.07
CA CYS A 104 -2.53 -4.87 -1.01
C CYS A 104 -3.22 -5.46 0.21
N ASN A 105 -3.76 -4.57 1.02
CA ASN A 105 -4.59 -4.97 2.16
C ASN A 105 -5.97 -4.36 1.95
N PRO A 106 -6.82 -4.97 1.11
CA PRO A 106 -8.11 -4.39 0.78
C PRO A 106 -9.00 -4.36 2.02
N PRO A 107 -9.86 -3.35 2.14
CA PRO A 107 -10.84 -3.33 3.22
C PRO A 107 -11.78 -4.53 3.08
N PHE A 108 -12.17 -5.13 4.21
CA PHE A 108 -13.15 -6.19 4.22
C PHE A 108 -14.53 -5.56 4.17
N TYR A 109 -15.27 -5.85 3.11
CA TYR A 109 -16.67 -5.47 3.00
C TYR A 109 -17.50 -6.69 3.37
N ARG A 110 -18.54 -6.46 4.15
CA ARG A 110 -19.38 -7.57 4.64
C ARG A 110 -20.34 -8.11 3.60
N GLN A 111 -20.61 -7.36 2.53
CA GLN A 111 -21.57 -7.80 1.51
C GLN A 111 -21.11 -7.35 0.15
N GLY A 112 -20.95 -8.31 -0.76
CA GLY A 112 -20.75 -8.06 -2.17
C GLY A 112 -19.68 -7.05 -2.50
N ALA A 113 -18.65 -7.03 -1.73
CA ALA A 113 -17.65 -5.97 -1.78
C ALA A 113 -16.99 -5.86 -3.14
N TYR A 114 -16.69 -6.99 -3.74
CA TYR A 114 -16.11 -7.04 -5.06
C TYR A 114 -16.96 -7.94 -5.94
N LYS A 115 -17.49 -7.37 -7.00
CA LYS A 115 -18.06 -8.20 -8.07
C LYS A 115 -16.91 -8.98 -8.71
N SER A 116 -17.20 -10.16 -9.20
CA SER A 116 -16.19 -11.01 -9.85
C SER A 116 -15.41 -10.26 -10.93
N GLU A 117 -16.10 -9.38 -11.68
CA GLU A 117 -15.46 -8.55 -12.71
C GLU A 117 -14.39 -7.63 -12.12
N ASP A 118 -14.66 -7.02 -10.98
CA ASP A 118 -13.70 -6.11 -10.31
C ASP A 118 -12.47 -6.89 -9.85
N GLN A 119 -12.66 -8.11 -9.36
CA GLN A 119 -11.57 -8.97 -8.97
C GLN A 119 -10.69 -9.35 -10.17
N HIS A 120 -11.31 -9.70 -11.28
CA HIS A 120 -10.58 -10.03 -12.52
C HIS A 120 -9.78 -8.83 -13.02
N LYS A 121 -10.38 -7.65 -13.01
CA LYS A 121 -9.68 -6.42 -13.41
C LYS A 121 -8.48 -6.16 -12.54
N ALA A 122 -8.64 -6.30 -11.23
CA ALA A 122 -7.55 -6.09 -10.28
C ALA A 122 -6.41 -7.07 -10.51
N ILE A 123 -6.71 -8.36 -10.67
CA ILE A 123 -5.70 -9.38 -10.92
C ILE A 123 -4.95 -9.10 -12.22
N SER A 124 -5.66 -8.79 -13.29
CA SER A 124 -5.04 -8.46 -14.58
C SER A 124 -4.13 -7.25 -14.46
N LYS A 125 -4.57 -6.24 -13.72
CA LYS A 125 -3.79 -5.02 -13.50
C LYS A 125 -2.52 -5.30 -12.71
N PHE A 126 -2.59 -6.13 -11.68
CA PHE A 126 -1.41 -6.52 -10.91
C PHE A 126 -0.37 -7.19 -11.81
N GLN A 127 -0.80 -8.05 -12.73
CA GLN A 127 0.11 -8.73 -13.64
C GLN A 127 0.85 -7.75 -14.55
N GLU A 128 0.22 -6.65 -14.94
CA GLU A 128 0.87 -5.63 -15.76
C GLU A 128 2.03 -4.93 -15.03
N PHE A 129 1.93 -4.79 -13.69
CA PHE A 129 2.94 -4.10 -12.90
C PHE A 129 4.11 -4.97 -12.51
N LEU A 130 3.95 -6.29 -12.53
CA LEU A 130 5.01 -7.20 -12.11
C LEU A 130 5.96 -7.53 -13.26
N PRO A 131 7.22 -7.82 -12.98
CA PRO A 131 8.15 -8.27 -14.02
C PRO A 131 7.67 -9.58 -14.65
N LEU A 132 7.96 -9.74 -15.92
CA LEU A 132 7.72 -11.01 -16.60
C LEU A 132 8.77 -12.03 -16.16
N HIS A 133 8.33 -13.22 -15.86
CA HIS A 133 9.22 -14.33 -15.49
C HIS A 133 9.34 -15.32 -16.61
#